data_383e76e2b4475e7d4287fa5cd31a9fc4
#
_entry.id   383e76e2b4475e7d4287fa5cd31a9fc4
#
_cell.length_a   1.000
_cell.length_b   1.000
_cell.length_c   1.000
_cell.angle_alpha   90.00
_cell.angle_beta   90.00
_cell.angle_gamma   90.00
#
_symmetry.space_group_name_H-M   'P 1'
#
loop_
_entity.id
_entity.type
_entity.pdbx_description
1 polymer ?
#
loop_
_entity_poly.entity_id
_entity_poly.type
_entity_poly.pdbx_seq_one_letter_code
_entity_poly.pdbx_strand_id
1 'polypeptide(L)'
;MTLTNRPRYATRLNAFRQKGDTVAQMIAAASRVGGLDAADLNFPDHFDHHSPADLSGLLTDHGMALNGLAMRYYTDPGFRLGAFSNPDPATRRAAIDLTKRGIDALSAMGGRLMTLWLGQDGFDYSFQADYARMWDDSIAAIAEVADHNPAIDIAIEYKPNEPRAHVVMPDMTTTLLALAEVARPNTGVTLDFCHM
;
A
#
# COMPACT_ATOMS: atom_id res chain seq x y z
N MET A 1 34.11 0.52 -2.86
CA MET A 1 32.98 0.05 -2.04
C MET A 1 32.32 -1.08 -2.80
N THR A 2 32.61 -2.32 -2.49
CA THR A 2 32.05 -3.49 -3.16
C THR A 2 30.59 -3.59 -2.75
N LEU A 3 29.67 -3.29 -3.66
CA LEU A 3 28.24 -3.57 -3.48
C LEU A 3 28.14 -5.10 -3.33
N THR A 4 27.92 -5.57 -2.12
CA THR A 4 27.56 -6.96 -1.89
C THR A 4 26.21 -7.18 -2.56
N ASN A 5 26.19 -7.88 -3.68
CA ASN A 5 25.01 -8.17 -4.51
C ASN A 5 24.17 -9.29 -3.87
N ARG A 6 23.89 -9.19 -2.56
CA ARG A 6 22.98 -10.11 -1.88
C ARG A 6 21.55 -9.58 -1.91
N PRO A 7 20.54 -10.44 -2.01
CA PRO A 7 19.17 -10.04 -1.82
C PRO A 7 18.99 -9.33 -0.48
N ARG A 8 18.17 -8.27 -0.45
CA ARG A 8 17.75 -7.60 0.78
C ARG A 8 16.40 -8.16 1.20
N TYR A 9 16.25 -8.41 2.49
CA TYR A 9 15.04 -8.97 3.06
C TYR A 9 14.33 -7.90 3.88
N ALA A 10 13.08 -7.65 3.54
CA ALA A 10 12.19 -6.76 4.29
C ALA A 10 11.07 -7.56 4.96
N THR A 11 10.51 -6.98 6.01
CA THR A 11 9.34 -7.53 6.70
C THR A 11 8.24 -6.50 6.82
N ARG A 12 6.99 -6.95 6.76
CA ARG A 12 5.84 -6.12 7.18
C ARG A 12 5.82 -6.06 8.71
N LEU A 13 5.85 -4.86 9.30
CA LEU A 13 5.88 -4.69 10.75
C LEU A 13 4.69 -5.34 11.47
N ASN A 14 3.56 -5.45 10.82
CA ASN A 14 2.38 -6.12 11.40
C ASN A 14 2.64 -7.58 11.81
N ALA A 15 3.64 -8.26 11.22
CA ALA A 15 4.04 -9.61 11.62
C ALA A 15 4.57 -9.67 13.06
N PHE A 16 5.00 -8.53 13.61
CA PHE A 16 5.54 -8.39 14.97
C PHE A 16 4.57 -7.74 15.95
N ARG A 17 3.34 -7.46 15.52
CA ARG A 17 2.34 -6.78 16.33
C ARG A 17 1.73 -7.71 17.36
N GLN A 18 1.88 -7.36 18.64
CA GLN A 18 1.09 -7.93 19.75
C GLN A 18 0.05 -6.90 20.21
N LYS A 19 -0.92 -7.36 21.01
CA LYS A 19 -1.96 -6.47 21.53
C LYS A 19 -1.36 -5.40 22.43
N GLY A 20 -1.52 -4.15 22.03
CA GLY A 20 -1.03 -2.98 22.77
C GLY A 20 0.38 -2.53 22.41
N ASP A 21 1.05 -3.19 21.47
CA ASP A 21 2.39 -2.76 21.04
C ASP A 21 2.34 -1.42 20.29
N THR A 22 3.37 -0.63 20.56
CA THR A 22 3.70 0.57 19.79
C THR A 22 4.50 0.20 18.52
N VAL A 23 4.55 1.11 17.55
CA VAL A 23 5.39 0.93 16.35
C VAL A 23 6.86 0.74 16.71
N ALA A 24 7.36 1.48 17.71
CA ALA A 24 8.73 1.33 18.20
C ALA A 24 9.02 -0.10 18.73
N GLN A 25 8.07 -0.70 19.45
CA GLN A 25 8.21 -2.08 19.93
C GLN A 25 8.20 -3.10 18.79
N MET A 26 7.36 -2.89 17.76
CA MET A 26 7.36 -3.74 16.57
C MET A 26 8.69 -3.65 15.80
N ILE A 27 9.25 -2.44 15.62
CA ILE A 27 10.57 -2.24 14.99
C ILE A 27 11.66 -2.93 15.81
N ALA A 28 11.67 -2.74 17.11
CA ALA A 28 12.63 -3.39 18.01
C ALA A 28 12.49 -4.93 17.99
N ALA A 29 11.29 -5.47 17.83
CA ALA A 29 11.08 -6.91 17.68
C ALA A 29 11.61 -7.43 16.35
N ALA A 30 11.31 -6.73 15.24
CA ALA A 30 11.78 -7.08 13.91
C ALA A 30 13.31 -7.04 13.81
N SER A 31 13.97 -6.02 14.39
CA SER A 31 15.42 -5.87 14.35
C SER A 31 16.19 -7.00 15.06
N ARG A 32 15.55 -7.68 16.01
CA ARG A 32 16.15 -8.86 16.68
C ARG A 32 16.16 -10.12 15.84
N VAL A 33 15.40 -10.14 14.74
CA VAL A 33 15.43 -11.27 13.78
C VAL A 33 16.63 -11.10 12.88
N GLY A 34 17.58 -12.01 12.95
CA GLY A 34 18.77 -11.97 12.09
C GLY A 34 18.41 -12.07 10.61
N GLY A 35 19.06 -11.25 9.77
CA GLY A 35 18.91 -11.31 8.32
C GLY A 35 17.82 -10.41 7.73
N LEU A 36 17.06 -9.67 8.53
CA LEU A 36 16.16 -8.62 8.03
C LEU A 36 16.95 -7.31 7.84
N ASP A 37 16.83 -6.72 6.66
CA ASP A 37 17.51 -5.48 6.29
C ASP A 37 16.61 -4.25 6.36
N ALA A 38 15.27 -4.45 6.22
CA ALA A 38 14.31 -3.37 6.06
C ALA A 38 12.92 -3.75 6.59
N ALA A 39 12.06 -2.74 6.71
CA ALA A 39 10.68 -2.92 7.10
C ALA A 39 9.73 -2.14 6.18
N ASP A 40 8.53 -2.71 5.96
CA ASP A 40 7.39 -2.00 5.40
C ASP A 40 6.53 -1.44 6.52
N LEU A 41 6.20 -0.16 6.42
CA LEU A 41 5.28 0.51 7.32
C LEU A 41 3.88 0.60 6.70
N ASN A 42 2.87 0.83 7.55
CA ASN A 42 1.49 1.04 7.11
C ASN A 42 1.10 2.51 7.28
N PHE A 43 0.44 3.06 6.25
CA PHE A 43 -0.16 4.38 6.32
C PHE A 43 -1.70 4.26 6.27
N PRO A 44 -2.45 4.96 7.14
CA PRO A 44 -1.99 5.91 8.17
C PRO A 44 -1.55 5.26 9.50
N ASP A 45 -1.89 4.01 9.79
CA ASP A 45 -1.87 3.38 11.11
C ASP A 45 -0.58 3.61 11.92
N HIS A 46 0.61 3.51 11.27
CA HIS A 46 1.88 3.67 11.97
C HIS A 46 2.27 5.14 12.17
N PHE A 47 1.49 6.07 11.59
CA PHE A 47 1.74 7.52 11.66
C PHE A 47 0.83 8.25 12.64
N ASP A 48 -0.12 7.55 13.31
CA ASP A 48 -1.07 8.16 14.23
C ASP A 48 -0.40 8.96 15.36
N HIS A 49 0.79 8.52 15.82
CA HIS A 49 1.53 9.13 16.92
C HIS A 49 2.99 9.41 16.58
N HIS A 50 3.37 9.30 15.31
CA HIS A 50 4.74 9.46 14.84
C HIS A 50 4.79 10.30 13.58
N SER A 51 5.69 11.27 13.54
CA SER A 51 6.04 11.96 12.29
C SER A 51 6.89 11.04 11.39
N PRO A 52 7.01 11.34 10.08
CA PRO A 52 7.95 10.67 9.18
C PRO A 52 9.39 10.67 9.72
N ALA A 53 9.83 11.77 10.35
CA ALA A 53 11.17 11.89 10.93
C ALA A 53 11.37 10.95 12.12
N ASP A 54 10.36 10.85 13.01
CA ASP A 54 10.41 9.93 14.15
C ASP A 54 10.54 8.47 13.70
N LEU A 55 9.75 8.06 12.71
CA LEU A 55 9.80 6.70 12.17
C LEU A 55 11.12 6.40 11.46
N SER A 56 11.68 7.38 10.73
CA SER A 56 13.00 7.24 10.11
C SER A 56 14.10 7.09 11.16
N GLY A 57 14.03 7.86 12.24
CA GLY A 57 14.93 7.75 13.38
C GLY A 57 14.85 6.37 14.03
N LEU A 58 13.63 5.91 14.35
CA LEU A 58 13.40 4.58 14.95
C LEU A 58 13.95 3.44 14.09
N LEU A 59 13.76 3.48 12.77
CA LEU A 59 14.33 2.47 11.86
C LEU A 59 15.86 2.51 11.89
N THR A 60 16.43 3.70 11.80
CA THR A 60 17.90 3.90 11.81
C THR A 60 18.54 3.43 13.11
N ASP A 61 17.95 3.77 14.26
CA ASP A 61 18.43 3.38 15.59
C ASP A 61 18.45 1.85 15.78
N HIS A 62 17.61 1.14 15.04
CA HIS A 62 17.53 -0.32 15.05
C HIS A 62 18.25 -0.98 13.86
N GLY A 63 19.02 -0.22 13.08
CA GLY A 63 19.79 -0.73 11.93
C GLY A 63 18.95 -1.24 10.78
N MET A 64 17.70 -0.80 10.68
CA MET A 64 16.76 -1.17 9.60
C MET A 64 16.58 -0.02 8.60
N ALA A 65 16.37 -0.36 7.34
CA ALA A 65 15.97 0.59 6.31
C ALA A 65 14.44 0.60 6.13
N LEU A 66 13.90 1.69 5.60
CA LEU A 66 12.55 1.69 5.04
C LEU A 66 12.57 0.94 3.70
N ASN A 67 11.70 -0.08 3.54
CA ASN A 67 11.45 -0.71 2.24
C ASN A 67 10.36 0.05 1.47
N GLY A 68 9.21 0.28 2.10
CA GLY A 68 8.11 1.01 1.50
C GLY A 68 6.98 1.29 2.49
N LEU A 69 5.93 1.94 2.01
CA LEU A 69 4.67 2.08 2.73
C LEU A 69 3.57 1.27 2.04
N ALA A 70 2.69 0.67 2.85
CA ALA A 70 1.46 0.04 2.39
C ALA A 70 0.24 0.82 2.86
N MET A 71 -0.67 1.15 1.95
CA MET A 71 -1.92 1.83 2.28
C MET A 71 -2.88 0.89 3.00
N ARG A 72 -3.61 1.43 3.99
CA ARG A 72 -4.51 0.68 4.88
C ARG A 72 -5.91 1.27 4.88
N TYR A 73 -6.60 1.26 3.74
CA TYR A 73 -7.97 1.79 3.65
C TYR A 73 -8.96 1.01 4.53
N TYR A 74 -8.79 -0.30 4.63
CA TYR A 74 -9.73 -1.19 5.32
C TYR A 74 -9.74 -1.04 6.85
N THR A 75 -8.84 -0.28 7.44
CA THR A 75 -8.88 0.05 8.87
C THR A 75 -9.89 1.14 9.18
N ASP A 76 -10.31 1.92 8.18
CA ASP A 76 -11.38 2.90 8.30
C ASP A 76 -12.71 2.32 7.74
N PRO A 77 -13.77 2.19 8.57
CA PRO A 77 -15.08 1.72 8.12
C PRO A 77 -15.72 2.54 6.99
N GLY A 78 -15.29 3.78 6.80
CA GLY A 78 -15.72 4.63 5.69
C GLY A 78 -15.42 4.02 4.32
N PHE A 79 -14.32 3.26 4.20
CA PHE A 79 -13.91 2.60 2.96
C PHE A 79 -14.43 1.15 2.79
N ARG A 80 -15.39 0.71 3.61
CA ARG A 80 -15.90 -0.68 3.56
C ARG A 80 -16.51 -1.08 2.21
N LEU A 81 -16.96 -0.11 1.40
CA LEU A 81 -17.52 -0.34 0.06
C LEU A 81 -16.53 -0.02 -1.07
N GLY A 82 -15.26 0.05 -0.75
CA GLY A 82 -14.18 0.41 -1.65
C GLY A 82 -13.53 1.74 -1.30
N ALA A 83 -12.31 1.91 -1.75
CA ALA A 83 -11.55 3.14 -1.68
C ALA A 83 -11.69 3.91 -3.00
N PHE A 84 -11.04 3.43 -4.06
CA PHE A 84 -11.02 4.09 -5.37
C PHE A 84 -12.27 3.82 -6.22
N SER A 85 -12.93 2.69 -6.02
CA SER A 85 -14.17 2.33 -6.70
C SER A 85 -15.44 2.57 -5.86
N ASN A 86 -15.33 3.23 -4.72
CA ASN A 86 -16.47 3.49 -3.84
C ASN A 86 -17.63 4.14 -4.61
N PRO A 87 -18.90 3.71 -4.39
CA PRO A 87 -20.06 4.34 -5.04
C PRO A 87 -20.20 5.83 -4.72
N ASP A 88 -19.76 6.27 -3.54
CA ASP A 88 -19.79 7.68 -3.14
C ASP A 88 -18.55 8.44 -3.65
N PRO A 89 -18.69 9.46 -4.51
CA PRO A 89 -17.58 10.26 -5.02
C PRO A 89 -16.76 10.97 -3.92
N ALA A 90 -17.41 11.36 -2.82
CA ALA A 90 -16.70 12.04 -1.72
C ALA A 90 -15.76 11.06 -1.00
N THR A 91 -16.19 9.80 -0.83
CA THR A 91 -15.35 8.74 -0.27
C THR A 91 -14.19 8.40 -1.21
N ARG A 92 -14.40 8.34 -2.54
CA ARG A 92 -13.30 8.16 -3.50
C ARG A 92 -12.27 9.28 -3.40
N ARG A 93 -12.74 10.54 -3.33
CA ARG A 93 -11.86 11.70 -3.14
C ARG A 93 -11.04 11.58 -1.85
N ALA A 94 -11.70 11.22 -0.74
CA ALA A 94 -11.02 11.02 0.55
C ALA A 94 -9.93 9.94 0.48
N ALA A 95 -10.17 8.84 -0.25
CA ALA A 95 -9.19 7.78 -0.45
C ALA A 95 -7.98 8.26 -1.26
N ILE A 96 -8.20 9.00 -2.35
CA ILE A 96 -7.14 9.58 -3.17
C ILE A 96 -6.32 10.56 -2.34
N ASP A 97 -6.96 11.46 -1.59
CA ASP A 97 -6.28 12.45 -0.75
C ASP A 97 -5.51 11.78 0.41
N LEU A 98 -6.04 10.68 0.97
CA LEU A 98 -5.32 9.87 1.95
C LEU A 98 -4.06 9.26 1.34
N THR A 99 -4.15 8.72 0.12
CA THR A 99 -3.01 8.13 -0.59
C THR A 99 -1.94 9.17 -0.88
N LYS A 100 -2.32 10.36 -1.33
CA LYS A 100 -1.38 11.48 -1.56
C LYS A 100 -0.63 11.86 -0.29
N ARG A 101 -1.32 11.93 0.85
CA ARG A 101 -0.64 12.16 2.14
C ARG A 101 0.34 11.03 2.50
N GLY A 102 -0.01 9.78 2.18
CA GLY A 102 0.91 8.65 2.34
C GLY A 102 2.15 8.78 1.44
N ILE A 103 1.98 9.22 0.19
CA ILE A 103 3.08 9.49 -0.74
C ILE A 103 3.98 10.61 -0.22
N ASP A 104 3.41 11.68 0.33
CA ASP A 104 4.17 12.78 0.93
C ASP A 104 4.98 12.30 2.15
N ALA A 105 4.37 11.48 3.02
CA ALA A 105 5.05 10.89 4.16
C ALA A 105 6.20 9.95 3.73
N LEU A 106 5.96 9.11 2.73
CA LEU A 106 6.97 8.22 2.14
C LEU A 106 8.16 9.01 1.58
N SER A 107 7.86 10.07 0.82
CA SER A 107 8.87 10.97 0.25
C SER A 107 9.69 11.66 1.34
N ALA A 108 9.04 12.13 2.41
CA ALA A 108 9.71 12.75 3.56
C ALA A 108 10.65 11.79 4.29
N MET A 109 10.38 10.49 4.25
CA MET A 109 11.25 9.43 4.78
C MET A 109 12.36 8.99 3.81
N GLY A 110 12.42 9.56 2.60
CA GLY A 110 13.36 9.13 1.55
C GLY A 110 13.01 7.79 0.91
N GLY A 111 11.81 7.27 1.14
CA GLY A 111 11.31 6.04 0.53
C GLY A 111 10.83 6.27 -0.91
N ARG A 112 10.62 5.16 -1.65
CA ARG A 112 10.24 5.21 -3.07
C ARG A 112 9.10 4.28 -3.45
N LEU A 113 8.73 3.32 -2.61
CA LEU A 113 7.73 2.29 -2.93
C LEU A 113 6.47 2.47 -2.09
N MET A 114 5.34 2.75 -2.76
CA MET A 114 4.01 2.74 -2.16
C MET A 114 3.23 1.55 -2.69
N THR A 115 2.82 0.64 -1.80
CA THR A 115 1.96 -0.49 -2.14
C THR A 115 0.49 -0.15 -1.88
N LEU A 116 -0.36 -0.36 -2.87
CA LEU A 116 -1.80 -0.21 -2.78
C LEU A 116 -2.46 -1.60 -2.83
N TRP A 117 -3.05 -2.02 -1.73
CA TRP A 117 -3.93 -3.19 -1.67
C TRP A 117 -5.38 -2.71 -1.61
N LEU A 118 -6.11 -2.90 -2.72
CA LEU A 118 -7.47 -2.42 -2.93
C LEU A 118 -8.51 -3.53 -2.67
N GLY A 119 -8.34 -4.30 -1.60
CA GLY A 119 -9.19 -5.46 -1.31
C GLY A 119 -10.66 -5.14 -1.02
N GLN A 120 -10.98 -3.89 -0.66
CA GLN A 120 -12.37 -3.42 -0.47
C GLN A 120 -13.03 -3.01 -1.80
N ASP A 121 -12.22 -2.74 -2.84
CA ASP A 121 -12.68 -2.30 -4.15
C ASP A 121 -13.21 -3.49 -4.94
N GLY A 122 -14.52 -3.71 -4.88
CA GLY A 122 -15.16 -4.87 -5.46
C GLY A 122 -16.64 -4.98 -5.15
N PHE A 123 -17.20 -6.17 -5.35
CA PHE A 123 -18.61 -6.49 -5.14
C PHE A 123 -18.76 -7.92 -4.60
N ASP A 124 -19.91 -8.24 -4.03
CA ASP A 124 -20.16 -9.53 -3.38
C ASP A 124 -21.08 -10.44 -4.18
N TYR A 125 -21.94 -9.88 -5.03
CA TYR A 125 -22.84 -10.64 -5.91
C TYR A 125 -23.08 -9.88 -7.23
N SER A 126 -23.45 -10.62 -8.27
CA SER A 126 -23.71 -10.08 -9.60
C SER A 126 -24.77 -8.99 -9.57
N PHE A 127 -24.59 -7.95 -10.40
CA PHE A 127 -25.46 -6.77 -10.50
C PHE A 127 -25.50 -5.86 -9.26
N GLN A 128 -24.63 -6.08 -8.28
CA GLN A 128 -24.51 -5.18 -7.14
C GLN A 128 -23.92 -3.82 -7.50
N ALA A 129 -23.07 -3.77 -8.52
CA ALA A 129 -22.32 -2.59 -8.89
C ALA A 129 -22.27 -2.39 -10.40
N ASP A 130 -21.99 -1.16 -10.82
CA ASP A 130 -21.62 -0.81 -12.18
C ASP A 130 -20.11 -1.10 -12.37
N TYR A 131 -19.82 -2.20 -13.06
CA TYR A 131 -18.43 -2.69 -13.21
C TYR A 131 -17.59 -1.76 -14.08
N ALA A 132 -18.18 -1.18 -15.14
CA ALA A 132 -17.46 -0.26 -16.02
C ALA A 132 -17.05 1.00 -15.23
N ARG A 133 -17.98 1.57 -14.47
CA ARG A 133 -17.69 2.73 -13.61
C ARG A 133 -16.62 2.40 -12.54
N MET A 134 -16.71 1.23 -11.90
CA MET A 134 -15.70 0.82 -10.90
C MET A 134 -14.30 0.73 -11.51
N TRP A 135 -14.20 0.21 -12.73
CA TRP A 135 -12.96 0.13 -13.49
C TRP A 135 -12.44 1.53 -13.80
N ASP A 136 -13.25 2.38 -14.44
CA ASP A 136 -12.87 3.74 -14.83
C ASP A 136 -12.46 4.59 -13.63
N ASP A 137 -13.23 4.54 -12.53
CA ASP A 137 -12.90 5.24 -11.28
C ASP A 137 -11.55 4.77 -10.70
N SER A 138 -11.26 3.46 -10.75
CA SER A 138 -9.99 2.90 -10.27
C SER A 138 -8.81 3.34 -11.12
N ILE A 139 -8.94 3.28 -12.46
CA ILE A 139 -7.92 3.74 -13.40
C ILE A 139 -7.59 5.22 -13.18
N ALA A 140 -8.64 6.06 -13.12
CA ALA A 140 -8.48 7.50 -12.90
C ALA A 140 -7.79 7.81 -11.55
N ALA A 141 -8.19 7.12 -10.48
CA ALA A 141 -7.62 7.31 -9.15
C ALA A 141 -6.14 6.89 -9.10
N ILE A 142 -5.78 5.73 -9.69
CA ILE A 142 -4.38 5.28 -9.73
C ILE A 142 -3.53 6.26 -10.55
N ALA A 143 -4.03 6.74 -11.69
CA ALA A 143 -3.32 7.74 -12.48
C ALA A 143 -3.10 9.04 -11.68
N GLU A 144 -4.12 9.51 -10.97
CA GLU A 144 -4.04 10.75 -10.18
C GLU A 144 -3.04 10.64 -9.02
N VAL A 145 -2.99 9.50 -8.32
CA VAL A 145 -2.02 9.31 -7.23
C VAL A 145 -0.60 9.12 -7.76
N ALA A 146 -0.43 8.47 -8.92
CA ALA A 146 0.86 8.32 -9.57
C ALA A 146 1.42 9.67 -10.06
N ASP A 147 0.56 10.55 -10.56
CA ASP A 147 0.91 11.90 -11.00
C ASP A 147 1.28 12.85 -9.83
N HIS A 148 0.84 12.54 -8.61
CA HIS A 148 1.10 13.38 -7.43
C HIS A 148 2.60 13.52 -7.13
N ASN A 149 3.36 12.43 -7.23
CA ASN A 149 4.82 12.45 -7.15
C ASN A 149 5.43 11.37 -8.05
N PRO A 150 5.86 11.72 -9.28
CA PRO A 150 6.42 10.75 -10.23
C PRO A 150 7.73 10.05 -9.78
N ALA A 151 8.36 10.53 -8.71
CA ALA A 151 9.53 9.87 -8.13
C ALA A 151 9.19 8.68 -7.20
N ILE A 152 7.90 8.50 -6.88
CA ILE A 152 7.41 7.40 -6.06
C ILE A 152 6.80 6.33 -6.94
N ASP A 153 7.26 5.10 -6.78
CA ASP A 153 6.73 3.94 -7.48
C ASP A 153 5.44 3.47 -6.78
N ILE A 154 4.35 3.38 -7.53
CA ILE A 154 3.04 2.91 -7.06
C ILE A 154 2.87 1.46 -7.50
N ALA A 155 2.85 0.53 -6.57
CA ALA A 155 2.69 -0.90 -6.84
C ALA A 155 1.31 -1.39 -6.39
N ILE A 156 0.56 -1.99 -7.30
CA ILE A 156 -0.74 -2.59 -7.00
C ILE A 156 -0.53 -4.04 -6.56
N GLU A 157 -1.01 -4.37 -5.38
CA GLU A 157 -1.08 -5.74 -4.88
C GLU A 157 -2.45 -6.31 -5.23
N TYR A 158 -2.49 -7.26 -6.15
CA TYR A 158 -3.71 -7.97 -6.53
C TYR A 158 -4.10 -9.02 -5.49
N LYS A 159 -5.39 -9.31 -5.40
CA LYS A 159 -5.92 -10.42 -4.58
C LYS A 159 -7.22 -10.93 -5.20
N PRO A 160 -7.42 -12.27 -5.33
CA PRO A 160 -8.61 -12.79 -6.03
C PRO A 160 -9.92 -12.50 -5.30
N ASN A 161 -9.90 -12.47 -3.97
CA ASN A 161 -11.07 -12.20 -3.11
C ASN A 161 -10.63 -11.73 -1.72
N GLU A 162 -11.59 -11.59 -0.79
CA GLU A 162 -11.40 -11.14 0.60
C GLU A 162 -10.88 -9.69 0.72
N PRO A 163 -11.64 -8.85 1.41
CA PRO A 163 -12.90 -9.16 2.09
C PRO A 163 -14.12 -9.23 1.15
N ARG A 164 -13.98 -8.76 -0.09
CA ARG A 164 -15.05 -8.85 -1.11
C ARG A 164 -15.02 -10.21 -1.80
N ALA A 165 -16.18 -10.70 -2.23
CA ALA A 165 -16.26 -11.94 -3.02
C ALA A 165 -15.58 -11.80 -4.38
N HIS A 166 -15.66 -10.59 -4.98
CA HIS A 166 -15.02 -10.23 -6.24
C HIS A 166 -14.35 -8.86 -6.08
N VAL A 167 -13.06 -8.78 -6.40
CA VAL A 167 -12.30 -7.51 -6.41
C VAL A 167 -12.10 -7.02 -7.83
N VAL A 168 -11.85 -5.71 -7.99
CA VAL A 168 -11.65 -5.10 -9.32
C VAL A 168 -10.38 -5.62 -9.98
N MET A 169 -9.32 -5.85 -9.20
CA MET A 169 -8.03 -6.37 -9.66
C MET A 169 -7.71 -7.71 -8.97
N PRO A 170 -8.32 -8.84 -9.43
CA PRO A 170 -8.24 -10.11 -8.72
C PRO A 170 -6.94 -10.88 -8.99
N ASP A 171 -6.24 -10.57 -10.07
CA ASP A 171 -5.08 -11.30 -10.55
C ASP A 171 -4.08 -10.38 -11.27
N MET A 172 -2.90 -10.93 -11.54
CA MET A 172 -1.83 -10.22 -12.21
C MET A 172 -2.22 -9.74 -13.61
N THR A 173 -2.94 -10.54 -14.38
CA THR A 173 -3.31 -10.20 -15.77
C THR A 173 -4.22 -9.00 -15.81
N THR A 174 -5.28 -9.01 -14.98
CA THR A 174 -6.22 -7.89 -14.85
C THR A 174 -5.52 -6.63 -14.35
N THR A 175 -4.59 -6.78 -13.39
CA THR A 175 -3.80 -5.65 -12.88
C THR A 175 -2.88 -5.06 -13.96
N LEU A 176 -2.21 -5.90 -14.75
CA LEU A 176 -1.38 -5.41 -15.86
C LEU A 176 -2.20 -4.70 -16.94
N LEU A 177 -3.43 -5.17 -17.23
CA LEU A 177 -4.35 -4.47 -18.12
C LEU A 177 -4.69 -3.08 -17.55
N ALA A 178 -5.06 -3.01 -16.26
CA ALA A 178 -5.34 -1.74 -15.59
C ALA A 178 -4.15 -0.78 -15.68
N LEU A 179 -2.94 -1.26 -15.39
CA LEU A 179 -1.73 -0.43 -15.45
C LEU A 179 -1.40 0.05 -16.88
N ALA A 180 -1.71 -0.77 -17.89
CA ALA A 180 -1.58 -0.34 -19.30
C ALA A 180 -2.53 0.83 -19.63
N GLU A 181 -3.74 0.84 -19.06
CA GLU A 181 -4.71 1.94 -19.22
C GLU A 181 -4.34 3.15 -18.36
N VAL A 182 -3.83 2.96 -17.15
CA VAL A 182 -3.27 4.02 -16.30
C VAL A 182 -2.13 4.77 -17.02
N ALA A 183 -1.31 4.04 -17.77
CA ALA A 183 -0.24 4.58 -18.61
C ALA A 183 0.70 5.56 -17.88
N ARG A 184 1.14 5.22 -16.66
CA ARG A 184 2.13 5.99 -15.89
C ARG A 184 3.39 5.16 -15.66
N PRO A 185 4.60 5.70 -15.93
CA PRO A 185 5.85 4.93 -15.88
C PRO A 185 6.25 4.51 -14.46
N ASN A 186 5.72 5.19 -13.44
CA ASN A 186 5.95 4.89 -12.03
C ASN A 186 4.85 4.00 -11.41
N THR A 187 4.17 3.19 -12.23
CA THR A 187 3.19 2.20 -11.76
C THR A 187 3.64 0.79 -12.06
N GLY A 188 3.35 -0.14 -11.16
CA GLY A 188 3.77 -1.54 -11.27
C GLY A 188 2.92 -2.48 -10.42
N VAL A 189 3.34 -3.71 -10.32
CA VAL A 189 2.65 -4.78 -9.58
C VAL A 189 3.50 -5.25 -8.41
N THR A 190 2.90 -5.42 -7.24
CA THR A 190 3.47 -6.21 -6.16
C THR A 190 3.12 -7.67 -6.38
N LEU A 191 4.16 -8.51 -6.57
CA LEU A 191 3.98 -9.96 -6.68
C LEU A 191 3.80 -10.57 -5.30
N ASP A 192 2.58 -10.98 -4.99
CA ASP A 192 2.29 -11.76 -3.79
C ASP A 192 2.03 -13.22 -4.17
N PHE A 193 3.00 -14.09 -3.82
CA PHE A 193 2.91 -15.52 -4.12
C PHE A 193 1.78 -16.24 -3.37
N CYS A 194 1.25 -15.65 -2.30
CA CYS A 194 0.08 -16.19 -1.60
C CYS A 194 -1.23 -15.87 -2.32
N HIS A 195 -1.22 -14.92 -3.25
CA HIS A 195 -2.38 -14.50 -4.04
C HIS A 195 -2.35 -15.00 -5.49
N MET A 196 -1.41 -15.90 -5.82
CA MET A 196 -1.27 -16.49 -7.16
C MET A 196 -2.06 -17.80 -7.29
#